data_879bc607db506fdd3ebbb4078b6a168e
#
_entry.id   879bc607db506fdd3ebbb4078b6a168e
#
_cell.length_a   1.000
_cell.length_b   1.000
_cell.length_c   1.000
_cell.angle_alpha   90.00
_cell.angle_beta   90.00
_cell.angle_gamma   90.00
#
_symmetry.space_group_name_H-M   'P 1'
#
loop_
_entity.id
_entity.type
_entity.pdbx_description
1 polymer ?
#
loop_
_entity_poly.entity_id
_entity_poly.type
_entity_poly.pdbx_seq_one_letter_code
_entity_poly.pdbx_strand_id
1 'polypeptide(L)'
;MEYNNFESVKPMFKDKVVIVTGASSGIGEAIAREFAAKGSKVMLAARSSERLSAIVADLKAKSLDASFVKTDVTVEEECRNLVEKTVERYGSLNILVNNAGISMRASFNDVNLKVLHRLMDVNFWGTVYYTKYALPYLVANKGSLVAISSVAGFHGLPGRTGYSASKFAIHGFMETIRIENLKEGLHVMILAPGYTESEIRKHALTGDGSEQGSSPRIEDKLMSPQHVAKWVLKGIRKKKRNKILTWEGRFTALFQRIVPTLIDRGYYYSISREPGSPIK
;
A
#
# COMPACT_ATOMS: atom_id res chain seq x y z
N MET A 1 -13.65 35.14 37.28
CA MET A 1 -12.82 33.93 37.26
C MET A 1 -13.23 33.13 36.03
N GLU A 2 -12.56 33.37 34.90
CA GLU A 2 -12.80 32.63 33.67
C GLU A 2 -11.89 31.39 33.68
N TYR A 3 -12.49 30.22 33.71
CA TYR A 3 -11.79 28.93 33.51
C TYR A 3 -11.53 28.74 32.03
N ASN A 4 -10.34 29.07 31.61
CA ASN A 4 -9.80 28.67 30.30
C ASN A 4 -9.48 27.17 30.34
N ASN A 5 -10.49 26.31 30.13
CA ASN A 5 -10.28 24.90 29.78
C ASN A 5 -9.97 24.77 28.29
N PHE A 6 -8.76 25.13 27.86
CA PHE A 6 -8.19 24.61 26.64
C PHE A 6 -7.72 23.18 26.91
N GLU A 7 -8.64 22.22 26.91
CA GLU A 7 -8.25 20.82 26.63
C GLU A 7 -7.57 20.81 25.27
N SER A 8 -6.27 20.67 25.26
CA SER A 8 -5.49 20.54 24.05
C SER A 8 -5.94 19.25 23.34
N VAL A 9 -6.73 19.40 22.27
CA VAL A 9 -7.17 18.28 21.44
C VAL A 9 -5.90 17.52 21.01
N LYS A 10 -5.67 16.33 21.57
CA LYS A 10 -4.51 15.51 21.21
C LYS A 10 -4.47 15.35 19.69
N PRO A 11 -3.33 15.58 19.02
CA PRO A 11 -3.23 15.37 17.59
C PRO A 11 -3.67 13.95 17.25
N MET A 12 -4.52 13.79 16.26
CA MET A 12 -5.23 12.54 15.93
C MET A 12 -4.34 11.29 15.84
N PHE A 13 -3.09 11.44 15.46
CA PHE A 13 -2.14 10.34 15.27
C PHE A 13 -1.16 10.16 16.43
N LYS A 14 -1.15 11.08 17.40
CA LYS A 14 -0.26 10.97 18.56
C LYS A 14 -0.59 9.71 19.36
N ASP A 15 0.45 8.96 19.73
CA ASP A 15 0.38 7.71 20.48
C ASP A 15 -0.34 6.54 19.76
N LYS A 16 -0.76 6.71 18.50
CA LYS A 16 -1.36 5.62 17.70
C LYS A 16 -0.29 4.63 17.27
N VAL A 17 -0.57 3.35 17.43
CA VAL A 17 0.30 2.26 16.98
C VAL A 17 -0.04 1.93 15.53
N VAL A 18 0.99 1.95 14.68
CA VAL A 18 0.86 1.80 13.23
C VAL A 18 1.81 0.71 12.73
N ILE A 19 1.29 -0.26 11.98
CA ILE A 19 2.10 -1.18 11.18
C ILE A 19 2.13 -0.67 9.73
N VAL A 20 3.32 -0.64 9.13
CA VAL A 20 3.50 -0.35 7.71
C VAL A 20 4.28 -1.48 7.05
N THR A 21 3.67 -2.18 6.08
CA THR A 21 4.32 -3.25 5.33
C THR A 21 5.03 -2.73 4.09
N GLY A 22 6.12 -3.39 3.66
CA GLY A 22 6.95 -2.89 2.56
C GLY A 22 7.61 -1.55 2.88
N ALA A 23 7.99 -1.35 4.15
CA ALA A 23 8.46 -0.06 4.69
C ALA A 23 9.96 0.21 4.48
N SER A 24 10.69 -0.64 3.76
CA SER A 24 12.14 -0.50 3.53
C SER A 24 12.52 0.51 2.44
N SER A 25 11.54 1.05 1.70
CA SER A 25 11.77 2.04 0.63
C SER A 25 10.47 2.70 0.15
N GLY A 26 10.60 3.76 -0.65
CA GLY A 26 9.54 4.36 -1.44
C GLY A 26 8.30 4.78 -0.63
N ILE A 27 7.12 4.36 -1.07
CA ILE A 27 5.83 4.75 -0.46
C ILE A 27 5.74 4.27 1.00
N GLY A 28 6.14 3.03 1.28
CA GLY A 28 6.07 2.46 2.64
C GLY A 28 6.95 3.19 3.63
N GLU A 29 8.20 3.48 3.26
CA GLU A 29 9.11 4.29 4.07
C GLU A 29 8.56 5.70 4.32
N ALA A 30 8.07 6.36 3.27
CA ALA A 30 7.49 7.70 3.40
C ALA A 30 6.26 7.71 4.33
N ILE A 31 5.40 6.68 4.26
CA ILE A 31 4.25 6.53 5.17
C ILE A 31 4.72 6.34 6.62
N ALA A 32 5.71 5.46 6.86
CA ALA A 32 6.25 5.23 8.19
C ALA A 32 6.84 6.51 8.80
N ARG A 33 7.63 7.25 8.03
CA ARG A 33 8.21 8.55 8.44
C ARG A 33 7.12 9.60 8.73
N GLU A 34 6.10 9.68 7.91
CA GLU A 34 5.02 10.66 8.10
C GLU A 34 4.19 10.36 9.36
N PHE A 35 3.89 9.09 9.66
CA PHE A 35 3.23 8.71 10.91
C PHE A 35 4.10 8.99 12.13
N ALA A 36 5.38 8.61 12.09
CA ALA A 36 6.32 8.88 13.18
C ALA A 36 6.42 10.39 13.47
N ALA A 37 6.52 11.23 12.44
CA ALA A 37 6.54 12.69 12.58
C ALA A 37 5.23 13.27 13.18
N LYS A 38 4.12 12.52 13.15
CA LYS A 38 2.87 12.89 13.83
C LYS A 38 2.74 12.31 15.25
N GLY A 39 3.82 11.74 15.78
CA GLY A 39 3.87 11.18 17.13
C GLY A 39 3.26 9.79 17.25
N SER A 40 3.09 9.07 16.17
CA SER A 40 2.68 7.66 16.20
C SER A 40 3.86 6.76 16.58
N LYS A 41 3.55 5.62 17.20
CA LYS A 41 4.48 4.50 17.41
C LYS A 41 4.44 3.61 16.17
N VAL A 42 5.55 3.50 15.44
CA VAL A 42 5.53 2.86 14.12
C VAL A 42 6.32 1.56 14.11
N MET A 43 5.68 0.49 13.69
CA MET A 43 6.30 -0.79 13.40
C MET A 43 6.49 -0.95 11.89
N LEU A 44 7.73 -0.99 11.45
CA LEU A 44 8.10 -1.17 10.05
C LEU A 44 8.29 -2.66 9.74
N ALA A 45 7.80 -3.11 8.59
CA ALA A 45 7.97 -4.50 8.15
C ALA A 45 8.42 -4.58 6.69
N ALA A 46 9.48 -5.34 6.44
CA ALA A 46 9.99 -5.70 5.12
C ALA A 46 11.03 -6.83 5.24
N ARG A 47 11.50 -7.33 4.10
CA ARG A 47 12.52 -8.41 4.05
C ARG A 47 13.94 -7.92 4.40
N SER A 48 14.29 -6.67 4.07
CA SER A 48 15.63 -6.12 4.30
C SER A 48 15.75 -5.53 5.72
N SER A 49 16.32 -6.32 6.65
CA SER A 49 16.62 -5.86 8.02
C SER A 49 17.58 -4.67 8.03
N GLU A 50 18.55 -4.64 7.12
CA GLU A 50 19.55 -3.57 7.03
C GLU A 50 18.89 -2.22 6.74
N ARG A 51 18.06 -2.14 5.66
CA ARG A 51 17.33 -0.91 5.32
C ARG A 51 16.37 -0.50 6.44
N LEU A 52 15.65 -1.45 7.04
CA LEU A 52 14.74 -1.16 8.15
C LEU A 52 15.48 -0.62 9.37
N SER A 53 16.64 -1.22 9.72
CA SER A 53 17.47 -0.77 10.83
C SER A 53 17.96 0.67 10.63
N ALA A 54 18.42 1.00 9.43
CA ALA A 54 18.87 2.37 9.09
C ALA A 54 17.73 3.39 9.23
N ILE A 55 16.52 3.07 8.73
CA ILE A 55 15.35 3.96 8.84
C ILE A 55 14.95 4.15 10.30
N VAL A 56 14.94 3.06 11.09
CA VAL A 56 14.58 3.14 12.51
C VAL A 56 15.61 3.91 13.31
N ALA A 57 16.91 3.75 13.01
CA ALA A 57 17.97 4.52 13.64
C ALA A 57 17.81 6.04 13.38
N ASP A 58 17.55 6.43 12.13
CA ASP A 58 17.29 7.85 11.78
C ASP A 58 16.06 8.42 12.49
N LEU A 59 14.97 7.64 12.59
CA LEU A 59 13.76 8.05 13.31
C LEU A 59 14.03 8.22 14.82
N LYS A 60 14.74 7.27 15.44
CA LYS A 60 15.10 7.33 16.87
C LYS A 60 16.04 8.51 17.18
N ALA A 61 16.99 8.82 16.29
CA ALA A 61 17.85 10.00 16.42
C ALA A 61 17.05 11.32 16.46
N LYS A 62 15.84 11.33 15.90
CA LYS A 62 14.87 12.44 15.95
C LYS A 62 13.89 12.33 17.11
N SER A 63 14.15 11.45 18.09
CA SER A 63 13.25 11.16 19.23
C SER A 63 11.86 10.68 18.82
N LEU A 64 11.74 9.99 17.68
CA LEU A 64 10.51 9.40 17.17
C LEU A 64 10.46 7.91 17.52
N ASP A 65 9.28 7.41 17.92
CA ASP A 65 9.12 6.01 18.34
C ASP A 65 8.89 5.10 17.12
N ALA A 66 9.93 4.35 16.77
CA ALA A 66 9.89 3.39 15.69
C ALA A 66 10.61 2.09 16.06
N SER A 67 10.13 0.99 15.51
CA SER A 67 10.75 -0.33 15.60
C SER A 67 10.53 -1.08 14.29
N PHE A 68 11.16 -2.24 14.13
CA PHE A 68 10.92 -3.07 12.95
C PHE A 68 10.93 -4.56 13.27
N VAL A 69 10.29 -5.32 12.40
CA VAL A 69 10.37 -6.78 12.34
C VAL A 69 10.68 -7.16 10.88
N LYS A 70 11.74 -7.97 10.69
CA LYS A 70 11.99 -8.58 9.37
C LYS A 70 10.83 -9.50 9.07
N THR A 71 10.20 -9.34 7.90
CA THR A 71 9.01 -10.10 7.54
C THR A 71 8.93 -10.31 6.04
N ASP A 72 8.79 -11.56 5.61
CA ASP A 72 8.35 -11.91 4.27
C ASP A 72 6.82 -12.04 4.28
N VAL A 73 6.16 -11.21 3.48
CA VAL A 73 4.69 -11.15 3.41
C VAL A 73 4.06 -12.42 2.85
N THR A 74 4.84 -13.29 2.21
CA THR A 74 4.38 -14.57 1.66
C THR A 74 4.35 -15.69 2.69
N VAL A 75 4.94 -15.46 3.87
CA VAL A 75 5.00 -16.41 4.98
C VAL A 75 3.97 -16.00 6.05
N GLU A 76 2.87 -16.75 6.14
CA GLU A 76 1.75 -16.43 7.03
C GLU A 76 2.21 -16.27 8.49
N GLU A 77 3.05 -17.18 8.98
CA GLU A 77 3.55 -17.16 10.36
C GLU A 77 4.40 -15.91 10.66
N GLU A 78 5.19 -15.42 9.69
CA GLU A 78 5.93 -14.17 9.86
C GLU A 78 4.99 -12.97 9.93
N CYS A 79 3.89 -12.98 9.16
CA CYS A 79 2.86 -11.94 9.20
C CYS A 79 2.15 -11.92 10.57
N ARG A 80 1.82 -13.09 11.12
CA ARG A 80 1.26 -13.26 12.45
C ARG A 80 2.22 -12.73 13.52
N ASN A 81 3.47 -13.18 13.51
CA ASN A 81 4.52 -12.78 14.45
C ASN A 81 4.76 -11.25 14.45
N LEU A 82 4.68 -10.58 13.28
CA LEU A 82 4.75 -9.12 13.21
C LEU A 82 3.66 -8.45 14.04
N VAL A 83 2.41 -8.91 13.90
CA VAL A 83 1.28 -8.34 14.64
C VAL A 83 1.43 -8.59 16.13
N GLU A 84 1.77 -9.83 16.53
CA GLU A 84 1.98 -10.21 17.92
C GLU A 84 3.09 -9.38 18.58
N LYS A 85 4.26 -9.26 17.94
CA LYS A 85 5.37 -8.42 18.43
C LYS A 85 5.01 -6.93 18.50
N THR A 86 4.15 -6.46 17.61
CA THR A 86 3.68 -5.08 17.66
C THR A 86 2.81 -4.84 18.90
N VAL A 87 1.88 -5.76 19.16
CA VAL A 87 0.98 -5.68 20.32
C VAL A 87 1.75 -5.89 21.63
N GLU A 88 2.67 -6.86 21.67
CA GLU A 88 3.55 -7.07 22.81
C GLU A 88 4.35 -5.81 23.17
N ARG A 89 4.95 -5.15 22.15
CA ARG A 89 5.77 -3.96 22.35
C ARG A 89 4.99 -2.70 22.73
N TYR A 90 3.83 -2.50 22.12
CA TYR A 90 3.12 -1.23 22.20
C TYR A 90 1.74 -1.31 22.90
N GLY A 91 1.29 -2.51 23.25
CA GLY A 91 0.03 -2.78 23.94
C GLY A 91 -1.22 -2.61 23.07
N SER A 92 -1.09 -2.24 21.80
CA SER A 92 -2.23 -1.92 20.92
C SER A 92 -1.87 -2.02 19.44
N LEU A 93 -2.88 -2.00 18.57
CA LEU A 93 -2.74 -1.74 17.14
C LEU A 93 -3.93 -0.91 16.65
N ASN A 94 -3.65 0.29 16.15
CA ASN A 94 -4.68 1.23 15.70
C ASN A 94 -4.77 1.36 14.17
N ILE A 95 -3.66 1.18 13.46
CA ILE A 95 -3.60 1.36 12.00
C ILE A 95 -2.73 0.27 11.39
N LEU A 96 -3.27 -0.41 10.38
CA LEU A 96 -2.50 -1.28 9.49
C LEU A 96 -2.48 -0.68 8.08
N VAL A 97 -1.27 -0.48 7.53
CA VAL A 97 -1.08 -0.06 6.15
C VAL A 97 -0.46 -1.21 5.36
N ASN A 98 -1.29 -1.92 4.60
CA ASN A 98 -0.89 -2.92 3.62
C ASN A 98 -0.33 -2.22 2.38
N ASN A 99 1.00 -2.04 2.34
CA ASN A 99 1.69 -1.38 1.24
C ASN A 99 2.65 -2.31 0.49
N ALA A 100 3.11 -3.39 1.10
CA ALA A 100 3.97 -4.35 0.43
C ALA A 100 3.37 -4.82 -0.90
N GLY A 101 4.21 -4.89 -1.93
CA GLY A 101 3.76 -5.34 -3.25
C GLY A 101 4.86 -5.33 -4.28
N ILE A 102 4.67 -6.14 -5.32
CA ILE A 102 5.52 -6.24 -6.49
C ILE A 102 4.70 -6.01 -7.75
N SER A 103 5.36 -5.73 -8.87
CA SER A 103 4.74 -5.54 -10.18
C SER A 103 5.32 -6.50 -11.21
N MET A 104 4.73 -6.54 -12.41
CA MET A 104 5.25 -7.27 -13.56
C MET A 104 5.16 -6.42 -14.82
N ARG A 105 5.91 -6.82 -15.86
CA ARG A 105 5.81 -6.26 -17.20
C ARG A 105 6.12 -7.33 -18.25
N ALA A 106 5.08 -8.03 -18.68
CA ALA A 106 5.13 -9.02 -19.76
C ALA A 106 3.74 -9.18 -20.39
N SER A 107 3.65 -9.57 -21.66
CA SER A 107 2.39 -9.99 -22.25
C SER A 107 1.91 -11.30 -21.61
N PHE A 108 0.61 -11.59 -21.66
CA PHE A 108 0.11 -12.84 -21.09
C PHE A 108 0.63 -14.07 -21.85
N ASN A 109 0.89 -13.95 -23.14
CA ASN A 109 1.42 -15.05 -23.96
C ASN A 109 2.85 -15.45 -23.54
N ASP A 110 3.63 -14.49 -23.01
CA ASP A 110 5.05 -14.68 -22.71
C ASP A 110 5.32 -14.89 -21.21
N VAL A 111 4.29 -14.81 -20.35
CA VAL A 111 4.46 -14.89 -18.91
C VAL A 111 4.41 -16.32 -18.39
N ASN A 112 5.38 -16.70 -17.57
CA ASN A 112 5.33 -17.92 -16.79
C ASN A 112 4.27 -17.80 -15.67
N LEU A 113 3.42 -18.81 -15.53
CA LEU A 113 2.36 -18.80 -14.49
C LEU A 113 2.90 -18.63 -13.07
N LYS A 114 4.12 -19.07 -12.78
CA LYS A 114 4.80 -18.82 -11.50
C LYS A 114 4.90 -17.33 -11.16
N VAL A 115 5.03 -16.46 -12.16
CA VAL A 115 5.05 -15.00 -11.97
C VAL A 115 3.69 -14.51 -11.47
N LEU A 116 2.60 -15.02 -12.05
CA LEU A 116 1.24 -14.69 -11.63
C LEU A 116 0.97 -15.15 -10.19
N HIS A 117 1.36 -16.39 -9.85
CA HIS A 117 1.27 -16.90 -8.48
C HIS A 117 2.03 -16.00 -7.51
N ARG A 118 3.30 -15.67 -7.81
CA ARG A 118 4.11 -14.80 -6.95
C ARG A 118 3.49 -13.41 -6.74
N LEU A 119 2.83 -12.85 -7.75
CA LEU A 119 2.10 -11.59 -7.61
C LEU A 119 0.89 -11.72 -6.68
N MET A 120 0.16 -12.83 -6.77
CA MET A 120 -0.94 -13.11 -5.85
C MET A 120 -0.44 -13.33 -4.42
N ASP A 121 0.63 -14.10 -4.24
CA ASP A 121 1.19 -14.39 -2.92
C ASP A 121 1.64 -13.11 -2.21
N VAL A 122 2.40 -12.26 -2.89
CA VAL A 122 2.92 -11.03 -2.30
C VAL A 122 1.83 -9.97 -2.13
N ASN A 123 1.07 -9.67 -3.19
CA ASN A 123 0.17 -8.51 -3.18
C ASN A 123 -1.15 -8.82 -2.45
N PHE A 124 -1.74 -9.99 -2.72
CA PHE A 124 -3.05 -10.37 -2.20
C PHE A 124 -2.93 -11.15 -0.89
N TRP A 125 -2.28 -12.31 -0.90
CA TRP A 125 -2.19 -13.15 0.29
C TRP A 125 -1.45 -12.46 1.44
N GLY A 126 -0.37 -11.72 1.16
CA GLY A 126 0.29 -10.89 2.17
C GLY A 126 -0.66 -9.88 2.82
N THR A 127 -1.54 -9.23 2.02
CA THR A 127 -2.59 -8.34 2.55
C THR A 127 -3.59 -9.11 3.41
N VAL A 128 -3.99 -10.32 3.00
CA VAL A 128 -4.95 -11.17 3.73
C VAL A 128 -4.36 -11.61 5.07
N TYR A 129 -3.14 -12.14 5.09
CA TYR A 129 -2.48 -12.61 6.31
C TYR A 129 -2.38 -11.51 7.37
N TYR A 130 -1.82 -10.36 7.02
CA TYR A 130 -1.74 -9.24 7.97
C TYR A 130 -3.10 -8.80 8.47
N THR A 131 -4.08 -8.70 7.57
CA THR A 131 -5.43 -8.28 7.94
C THR A 131 -6.07 -9.29 8.90
N LYS A 132 -5.91 -10.59 8.65
CA LYS A 132 -6.46 -11.67 9.50
C LYS A 132 -6.02 -11.50 10.97
N TYR A 133 -4.74 -11.32 11.19
CA TYR A 133 -4.18 -11.23 12.54
C TYR A 133 -4.34 -9.85 13.18
N ALA A 134 -4.36 -8.79 12.38
CA ALA A 134 -4.54 -7.42 12.88
C ALA A 134 -5.99 -7.05 13.17
N LEU A 135 -6.95 -7.67 12.46
CA LEU A 135 -8.37 -7.28 12.48
C LEU A 135 -8.98 -7.19 13.89
N PRO A 136 -8.78 -8.16 14.81
CA PRO A 136 -9.35 -8.07 16.15
C PRO A 136 -8.90 -6.80 16.89
N TYR A 137 -7.63 -6.45 16.80
CA TYR A 137 -7.07 -5.25 17.44
C TYR A 137 -7.56 -3.95 16.78
N LEU A 138 -7.66 -3.95 15.45
CA LEU A 138 -8.18 -2.79 14.72
C LEU A 138 -9.65 -2.55 15.06
N VAL A 139 -10.47 -3.59 15.14
CA VAL A 139 -11.88 -3.49 15.54
C VAL A 139 -11.99 -2.97 16.97
N ALA A 140 -11.29 -3.58 17.92
CA ALA A 140 -11.32 -3.16 19.33
C ALA A 140 -10.94 -1.67 19.53
N ASN A 141 -10.05 -1.14 18.68
CA ASN A 141 -9.60 0.25 18.72
C ASN A 141 -10.39 1.20 17.79
N LYS A 142 -11.45 0.74 17.12
CA LYS A 142 -12.14 1.51 16.05
C LYS A 142 -11.13 2.12 15.07
N GLY A 143 -10.15 1.31 14.71
CA GLY A 143 -8.93 1.67 14.00
C GLY A 143 -9.11 1.86 12.51
N SER A 144 -8.01 1.77 11.77
CA SER A 144 -8.00 1.93 10.32
C SER A 144 -7.21 0.82 9.63
N LEU A 145 -7.82 0.19 8.64
CA LEU A 145 -7.21 -0.72 7.70
C LEU A 145 -7.04 -0.02 6.36
N VAL A 146 -5.81 0.10 5.89
CA VAL A 146 -5.49 0.81 4.63
C VAL A 146 -4.78 -0.15 3.68
N ALA A 147 -5.20 -0.20 2.42
CA ALA A 147 -4.47 -0.87 1.34
C ALA A 147 -3.96 0.15 0.32
N ILE A 148 -2.66 0.06 0.01
CA ILE A 148 -2.08 0.78 -1.12
C ILE A 148 -2.29 -0.06 -2.38
N SER A 149 -3.26 0.38 -3.17
CA SER A 149 -3.63 -0.25 -4.43
C SER A 149 -2.96 0.47 -5.62
N SER A 150 -3.61 0.51 -6.74
CA SER A 150 -3.20 1.15 -8.00
C SER A 150 -4.43 1.46 -8.83
N VAL A 151 -4.28 2.28 -9.86
CA VAL A 151 -5.26 2.39 -10.96
C VAL A 151 -5.52 1.02 -11.60
N ALA A 152 -4.50 0.14 -11.61
CA ALA A 152 -4.61 -1.27 -12.05
C ALA A 152 -5.59 -2.13 -11.24
N GLY A 153 -6.08 -1.65 -10.09
CA GLY A 153 -7.16 -2.29 -9.33
C GLY A 153 -8.57 -1.83 -9.73
N PHE A 154 -8.67 -0.85 -10.62
CA PHE A 154 -9.94 -0.38 -11.18
C PHE A 154 -10.08 -0.75 -12.66
N HIS A 155 -8.98 -0.87 -13.38
CA HIS A 155 -8.94 -1.19 -14.79
C HIS A 155 -7.73 -2.06 -15.11
N GLY A 156 -7.89 -3.08 -15.97
CA GLY A 156 -6.80 -3.95 -16.42
C GLY A 156 -5.79 -3.17 -17.25
N LEU A 157 -4.50 -3.34 -16.97
CA LEU A 157 -3.44 -2.68 -17.73
C LEU A 157 -2.71 -3.70 -18.61
N PRO A 158 -2.55 -3.45 -19.91
CA PRO A 158 -1.78 -4.31 -20.80
C PRO A 158 -0.36 -4.56 -20.26
N GLY A 159 0.10 -5.80 -20.39
CA GLY A 159 1.41 -6.23 -19.90
C GLY A 159 1.52 -6.34 -18.37
N ARG A 160 0.39 -6.26 -17.64
CA ARG A 160 0.34 -6.31 -16.17
C ARG A 160 -0.75 -7.22 -15.63
N THR A 161 -1.00 -8.35 -16.29
CA THR A 161 -2.13 -9.24 -16.04
C THR A 161 -2.21 -9.67 -14.57
N GLY A 162 -1.15 -10.29 -14.03
CA GLY A 162 -1.13 -10.74 -12.64
C GLY A 162 -1.12 -9.58 -11.63
N TYR A 163 -0.50 -8.45 -11.98
CA TYR A 163 -0.53 -7.26 -11.14
C TYR A 163 -1.95 -6.69 -11.04
N SER A 164 -2.63 -6.50 -12.17
CA SER A 164 -4.02 -6.03 -12.18
C SER A 164 -4.92 -7.00 -11.44
N ALA A 165 -4.84 -8.31 -11.71
CA ALA A 165 -5.64 -9.32 -11.01
C ALA A 165 -5.44 -9.25 -9.49
N SER A 166 -4.19 -9.15 -9.01
CA SER A 166 -3.92 -9.03 -7.57
C SER A 166 -4.48 -7.76 -6.95
N LYS A 167 -4.44 -6.63 -7.68
CA LYS A 167 -5.00 -5.36 -7.18
C LYS A 167 -6.53 -5.34 -7.20
N PHE A 168 -7.18 -5.99 -8.18
CA PHE A 168 -8.64 -6.20 -8.16
C PHE A 168 -9.06 -7.10 -6.99
N ALA A 169 -8.32 -8.18 -6.72
CA ALA A 169 -8.59 -9.06 -5.58
C ALA A 169 -8.54 -8.30 -4.24
N ILE A 170 -7.57 -7.39 -4.06
CA ILE A 170 -7.50 -6.51 -2.89
C ILE A 170 -8.76 -5.66 -2.76
N HIS A 171 -9.30 -5.12 -3.86
CA HIS A 171 -10.50 -4.28 -3.80
C HIS A 171 -11.70 -5.08 -3.27
N GLY A 172 -11.99 -6.26 -3.85
CA GLY A 172 -13.08 -7.12 -3.39
C GLY A 172 -12.92 -7.50 -1.91
N PHE A 173 -11.71 -7.92 -1.51
CA PHE A 173 -11.39 -8.27 -0.13
C PHE A 173 -11.63 -7.10 0.85
N MET A 174 -11.06 -5.93 0.56
CA MET A 174 -11.18 -4.74 1.42
C MET A 174 -12.62 -4.22 1.51
N GLU A 175 -13.38 -4.31 0.43
CA GLU A 175 -14.79 -3.93 0.42
C GLU A 175 -15.63 -4.84 1.31
N THR A 176 -15.40 -6.15 1.24
CA THR A 176 -16.07 -7.14 2.09
C THR A 176 -15.74 -6.91 3.56
N ILE A 177 -14.45 -6.78 3.93
CA ILE A 177 -14.05 -6.48 5.32
C ILE A 177 -14.71 -5.20 5.84
N ARG A 178 -14.87 -4.18 5.00
CA ARG A 178 -15.57 -2.94 5.37
C ARG A 178 -17.03 -3.17 5.71
N ILE A 179 -17.71 -3.99 4.92
CA ILE A 179 -19.15 -4.26 5.09
C ILE A 179 -19.36 -5.13 6.34
N GLU A 180 -18.57 -6.17 6.51
CA GLU A 180 -18.62 -7.08 7.67
C GLU A 180 -18.42 -6.35 9.00
N ASN A 181 -17.58 -5.30 9.02
CA ASN A 181 -17.25 -4.53 10.23
C ASN A 181 -17.91 -3.14 10.26
N LEU A 182 -19.00 -2.95 9.53
CA LEU A 182 -19.66 -1.63 9.41
C LEU A 182 -20.14 -1.08 10.77
N LYS A 183 -20.66 -1.95 11.64
CA LYS A 183 -21.18 -1.59 12.96
C LYS A 183 -20.08 -1.44 14.01
N GLU A 184 -18.93 -2.04 13.79
CA GLU A 184 -17.79 -2.04 14.71
C GLU A 184 -16.98 -0.73 14.66
N GLY A 185 -17.26 0.15 13.70
CA GLY A 185 -16.58 1.42 13.56
C GLY A 185 -15.17 1.34 12.95
N LEU A 186 -14.81 0.18 12.38
CA LEU A 186 -13.58 0.00 11.62
C LEU A 186 -13.58 0.91 10.38
N HIS A 187 -12.52 1.69 10.21
CA HIS A 187 -12.31 2.43 8.97
C HIS A 187 -11.48 1.63 7.99
N VAL A 188 -12.02 1.35 6.81
CA VAL A 188 -11.33 0.62 5.73
C VAL A 188 -11.16 1.53 4.52
N MET A 189 -9.90 1.71 4.08
CA MET A 189 -9.55 2.61 2.99
C MET A 189 -8.70 1.93 1.93
N ILE A 190 -9.02 2.18 0.67
CA ILE A 190 -8.19 1.85 -0.49
C ILE A 190 -7.63 3.15 -1.06
N LEU A 191 -6.30 3.26 -1.13
CA LEU A 191 -5.61 4.36 -1.79
C LEU A 191 -4.96 3.86 -3.08
N ALA A 192 -5.28 4.47 -4.20
CA ALA A 192 -4.70 4.18 -5.50
C ALA A 192 -3.82 5.36 -5.96
N PRO A 193 -2.51 5.29 -5.75
CA PRO A 193 -1.58 6.26 -6.33
C PRO A 193 -1.46 6.04 -7.83
N GLY A 194 -1.01 7.08 -8.54
CA GLY A 194 -0.53 6.96 -9.90
C GLY A 194 0.91 6.43 -9.95
N TYR A 195 1.59 6.69 -11.06
CA TYR A 195 3.02 6.40 -11.16
C TYR A 195 3.77 7.24 -10.13
N THR A 196 4.45 6.55 -9.21
CA THR A 196 5.13 7.16 -8.06
C THR A 196 6.61 6.78 -8.12
N GLU A 197 7.50 7.68 -7.73
CA GLU A 197 8.93 7.40 -7.56
C GLU A 197 9.10 6.24 -6.58
N SER A 198 9.55 5.09 -7.09
CA SER A 198 9.81 3.90 -6.27
C SER A 198 10.57 2.85 -7.08
N GLU A 199 11.24 1.97 -6.40
CA GLU A 199 11.99 0.86 -7.01
C GLU A 199 11.09 -0.21 -7.63
N ILE A 200 9.77 -0.19 -7.39
CA ILE A 200 8.82 -1.22 -7.83
C ILE A 200 8.84 -1.47 -9.35
N ARG A 201 9.19 -0.45 -10.15
CA ARG A 201 9.30 -0.62 -11.61
C ARG A 201 10.59 -1.29 -12.00
N LYS A 202 11.71 -0.96 -11.33
CA LYS A 202 13.02 -1.59 -11.55
C LYS A 202 12.98 -3.06 -11.19
N HIS A 203 12.28 -3.40 -10.10
CA HIS A 203 12.06 -4.76 -9.61
C HIS A 203 10.79 -5.43 -10.17
N ALA A 204 10.16 -4.84 -11.21
CA ALA A 204 9.02 -5.47 -11.86
C ALA A 204 9.47 -6.78 -12.54
N LEU A 205 8.68 -7.86 -12.36
CA LEU A 205 9.00 -9.15 -12.91
C LEU A 205 8.75 -9.17 -14.43
N THR A 206 9.69 -9.71 -15.17
CA THR A 206 9.54 -10.03 -16.60
C THR A 206 8.75 -11.32 -16.78
N GLY A 207 8.56 -11.77 -18.02
CA GLY A 207 7.81 -12.98 -18.32
C GLY A 207 8.42 -14.26 -17.74
N ASP A 208 9.72 -14.35 -17.61
CA ASP A 208 10.44 -15.47 -17.01
C ASP A 208 10.59 -15.38 -15.49
N GLY A 209 10.21 -14.24 -14.89
CA GLY A 209 10.29 -13.99 -13.47
C GLY A 209 11.57 -13.31 -12.98
N SER A 210 12.47 -12.94 -13.89
CA SER A 210 13.61 -12.06 -13.58
C SER A 210 13.16 -10.63 -13.34
N GLU A 211 14.02 -9.80 -12.74
CA GLU A 211 13.71 -8.37 -12.54
C GLU A 211 14.03 -7.57 -13.80
N GLN A 212 13.18 -6.59 -14.13
CA GLN A 212 13.34 -5.74 -15.31
C GLN A 212 14.60 -4.87 -15.27
N GLY A 213 15.11 -4.50 -14.10
CA GLY A 213 16.34 -3.75 -13.89
C GLY A 213 16.27 -2.25 -14.22
N SER A 214 15.30 -1.81 -15.03
CA SER A 214 15.15 -0.42 -15.47
C SER A 214 13.71 0.06 -15.40
N SER A 215 13.52 1.39 -15.42
CA SER A 215 12.20 2.00 -15.51
C SER A 215 11.95 2.48 -16.94
N PRO A 216 10.83 2.12 -17.59
CA PRO A 216 10.51 2.60 -18.93
C PRO A 216 9.98 4.04 -18.92
N ARG A 217 9.84 4.67 -17.76
CA ARG A 217 9.29 6.01 -17.61
C ARG A 217 10.33 7.00 -17.10
N ILE A 218 10.18 8.25 -17.56
CA ILE A 218 10.98 9.38 -17.08
C ILE A 218 10.57 9.68 -15.64
N GLU A 219 11.52 9.62 -14.71
CA GLU A 219 11.24 9.70 -13.26
C GLU A 219 10.83 11.09 -12.78
N ASP A 220 11.29 12.15 -13.44
CA ASP A 220 11.01 13.57 -13.08
C ASP A 220 9.53 13.96 -13.15
N LYS A 221 8.68 13.13 -13.78
CA LYS A 221 7.22 13.35 -13.91
C LYS A 221 6.39 12.47 -12.98
N LEU A 222 7.03 11.80 -12.04
CA LEU A 222 6.38 10.87 -11.13
C LEU A 222 5.88 11.58 -9.86
N MET A 223 4.86 10.99 -9.24
CA MET A 223 4.38 11.44 -7.94
C MET A 223 5.42 11.12 -6.87
N SER A 224 5.66 12.03 -5.91
CA SER A 224 6.56 11.73 -4.80
C SER A 224 5.92 10.77 -3.78
N PRO A 225 6.70 9.86 -3.17
CA PRO A 225 6.23 8.99 -2.08
C PRO A 225 5.64 9.78 -0.91
N GLN A 226 6.20 10.96 -0.59
CA GLN A 226 5.73 11.85 0.46
C GLN A 226 4.33 12.38 0.18
N HIS A 227 4.00 12.65 -1.08
CA HIS A 227 2.64 13.04 -1.46
C HIS A 227 1.63 11.92 -1.19
N VAL A 228 1.98 10.68 -1.50
CA VAL A 228 1.15 9.50 -1.21
C VAL A 228 0.98 9.34 0.31
N ALA A 229 2.05 9.45 1.09
CA ALA A 229 2.02 9.34 2.54
C ALA A 229 1.08 10.38 3.17
N LYS A 230 1.19 11.65 2.77
CA LYS A 230 0.27 12.72 3.24
C LYS A 230 -1.19 12.42 2.92
N TRP A 231 -1.46 11.79 1.76
CA TRP A 231 -2.83 11.37 1.40
C TRP A 231 -3.32 10.18 2.22
N VAL A 232 -2.46 9.25 2.65
CA VAL A 232 -2.84 8.19 3.61
C VAL A 232 -3.36 8.81 4.90
N LEU A 233 -2.58 9.68 5.53
CA LEU A 233 -2.98 10.33 6.78
C LEU A 233 -4.25 11.19 6.60
N LYS A 234 -4.31 11.98 5.53
CA LYS A 234 -5.50 12.79 5.20
C LYS A 234 -6.74 11.93 4.97
N GLY A 235 -6.57 10.79 4.30
CA GLY A 235 -7.64 9.85 4.02
C GLY A 235 -8.19 9.20 5.30
N ILE A 236 -7.32 8.77 6.20
CA ILE A 236 -7.69 8.23 7.51
C ILE A 236 -8.43 9.31 8.34
N ARG A 237 -7.85 10.51 8.42
CA ARG A 237 -8.47 11.63 9.16
C ARG A 237 -9.89 11.96 8.67
N LYS A 238 -10.11 11.88 7.35
CA LYS A 238 -11.39 12.19 6.72
C LYS A 238 -12.28 10.96 6.51
N LYS A 239 -11.92 9.82 7.06
CA LYS A 239 -12.65 8.54 6.91
C LYS A 239 -13.01 8.23 5.45
N LYS A 240 -12.05 8.47 4.51
CA LYS A 240 -12.27 8.19 3.08
C LYS A 240 -12.28 6.69 2.83
N ARG A 241 -13.25 6.21 2.03
CA ARG A 241 -13.34 4.80 1.62
C ARG A 241 -12.33 4.47 0.52
N ASN A 242 -12.37 5.24 -0.56
CA ASN A 242 -11.49 5.08 -1.72
C ASN A 242 -10.89 6.43 -2.11
N LYS A 243 -9.65 6.45 -2.54
CA LYS A 243 -8.99 7.64 -3.05
C LYS A 243 -8.04 7.29 -4.20
N ILE A 244 -8.35 7.79 -5.39
CA ILE A 244 -7.46 7.75 -6.55
C ILE A 244 -6.76 9.11 -6.62
N LEU A 245 -5.43 9.12 -6.72
CA LEU A 245 -4.66 10.36 -6.61
C LEU A 245 -4.52 11.10 -7.95
N THR A 246 -4.55 10.38 -9.09
CA THR A 246 -4.45 11.01 -10.42
C THR A 246 -5.81 11.29 -11.02
N TRP A 247 -5.89 12.31 -11.89
CA TRP A 247 -7.12 12.64 -12.59
C TRP A 247 -7.46 11.59 -13.66
N GLU A 248 -6.45 11.08 -14.37
CA GLU A 248 -6.62 10.01 -15.37
C GLU A 248 -7.21 8.75 -14.73
N GLY A 249 -6.64 8.34 -13.56
CA GLY A 249 -7.16 7.18 -12.85
C GLY A 249 -8.60 7.38 -12.37
N ARG A 250 -9.00 8.60 -11.97
CA ARG A 250 -10.39 8.89 -11.59
C ARG A 250 -11.31 8.82 -12.80
N PHE A 251 -10.88 9.39 -13.94
CA PHE A 251 -11.60 9.30 -15.19
C PHE A 251 -11.80 7.83 -15.61
N THR A 252 -10.72 7.04 -15.60
CA THR A 252 -10.76 5.61 -15.89
C THR A 252 -11.76 4.88 -14.99
N ALA A 253 -11.66 5.05 -13.68
CA ALA A 253 -12.52 4.37 -12.70
C ALA A 253 -14.00 4.74 -12.86
N LEU A 254 -14.31 5.96 -13.33
CA LEU A 254 -15.66 6.44 -13.55
C LEU A 254 -16.22 5.93 -14.88
N PHE A 255 -15.45 6.08 -15.96
CA PHE A 255 -15.95 5.90 -17.33
C PHE A 255 -15.76 4.49 -17.89
N GLN A 256 -14.91 3.65 -17.31
CA GLN A 256 -14.70 2.27 -17.77
C GLN A 256 -15.99 1.43 -17.84
N ARG A 257 -17.01 1.75 -17.03
CA ARG A 257 -18.32 1.07 -17.06
C ARG A 257 -19.29 1.63 -18.09
N ILE A 258 -19.02 2.82 -18.62
CA ILE A 258 -19.89 3.54 -19.54
C ILE A 258 -19.36 3.43 -20.97
N VAL A 259 -18.06 3.65 -21.15
CA VAL A 259 -17.38 3.64 -22.45
C VAL A 259 -16.12 2.76 -22.43
N PRO A 260 -16.25 1.44 -22.09
CA PRO A 260 -15.11 0.54 -21.86
C PRO A 260 -14.16 0.49 -23.07
N THR A 261 -14.70 0.34 -24.29
CA THR A 261 -13.89 0.23 -25.52
C THR A 261 -12.99 1.47 -25.75
N LEU A 262 -13.46 2.66 -25.39
CA LEU A 262 -12.65 3.87 -25.52
C LEU A 262 -11.50 3.87 -24.51
N ILE A 263 -11.76 3.47 -23.29
CA ILE A 263 -10.74 3.35 -22.23
C ILE A 263 -9.71 2.30 -22.62
N ASP A 264 -10.14 1.10 -23.07
CA ASP A 264 -9.26 0.01 -23.52
C ASP A 264 -8.32 0.48 -24.63
N ARG A 265 -8.87 1.14 -25.66
CA ARG A 265 -8.06 1.68 -26.75
C ARG A 265 -7.06 2.73 -26.26
N GLY A 266 -7.48 3.62 -25.35
CA GLY A 266 -6.60 4.62 -24.75
C GLY A 266 -5.39 3.99 -24.05
N TYR A 267 -5.63 2.96 -23.21
CA TYR A 267 -4.54 2.22 -22.53
C TYR A 267 -3.70 1.43 -23.52
N TYR A 268 -4.29 0.78 -24.52
CA TYR A 268 -3.54 0.07 -25.55
C TYR A 268 -2.55 1.00 -26.23
N TYR A 269 -3.02 2.15 -26.76
CA TYR A 269 -2.16 3.11 -27.46
C TYR A 269 -1.12 3.76 -26.53
N SER A 270 -1.47 4.02 -25.29
CA SER A 270 -0.52 4.59 -24.33
C SER A 270 0.62 3.63 -24.01
N ILE A 271 0.31 2.35 -23.78
CA ILE A 271 1.29 1.35 -23.39
C ILE A 271 2.08 0.81 -24.57
N SER A 272 1.47 0.64 -25.76
CA SER A 272 2.17 0.19 -26.98
C SER A 272 3.28 1.15 -27.42
N ARG A 273 3.20 2.43 -27.04
CA ARG A 273 4.21 3.45 -27.35
C ARG A 273 5.32 3.56 -26.29
N GLU A 274 5.22 2.84 -25.18
CA GLU A 274 6.30 2.83 -24.19
C GLU A 274 7.55 2.12 -24.73
N PRO A 275 8.77 2.59 -24.39
CA PRO A 275 10.01 1.87 -24.71
C PRO A 275 9.95 0.42 -24.22
N GLY A 276 10.30 -0.54 -25.09
CA GLY A 276 10.24 -1.96 -24.77
C GLY A 276 8.84 -2.45 -24.38
N SER A 277 7.77 -1.92 -25.01
CA SER A 277 6.41 -2.33 -24.72
C SER A 277 6.21 -3.85 -24.79
N PRO A 278 5.51 -4.47 -23.83
CA PRO A 278 5.17 -5.90 -23.88
C PRO A 278 4.03 -6.22 -24.88
N ILE A 279 3.43 -5.21 -25.47
CA ILE A 279 2.39 -5.34 -26.49
C ILE A 279 2.81 -4.56 -27.73
N LYS A 280 2.51 -5.10 -28.91
CA LYS A 280 2.80 -4.49 -30.22
C LYS A 280 1.49 -4.01 -30.86
#